data_b1134f41d5010fbcd045311b9494e8bd
#
_entry.id   b1134f41d5010fbcd045311b9494e8bd
#
_cell.length_a   1.000
_cell.length_b   1.000
_cell.length_c   1.000
_cell.angle_alpha   90.00
_cell.angle_beta   90.00
_cell.angle_gamma   90.00
#
_symmetry.space_group_name_H-M   'P 1'
#
loop_
_entity.id
_entity.type
_entity.pdbx_description
1 polymer ?
#
loop_
_entity_poly.entity_id
_entity_poly.type
_entity_poly.pdbx_seq_one_letter_code
_entity_poly.pdbx_strand_id
1 'polypeptide(L)'
;MKKKYLVESDVKQFSADKILKHLDKVAEWQRTGSTFPITIEFDLTNVCNNKCPQCFGFYGKDSSAVDLESAKSVVKQVKDMGGRALTFTGGGEPTCNKHLAEVLHYAKTLGLDVALITNGLLYNEAGARTFLKDCTWIRVSLDAGSPEVFKRAHGMDKAIFHKTVENIRKLVKVKKELRGDCTLGVGYLTDTGLGPDMVKCTELCRDLGVDYIQFRPFLKRFGEEELKYDFENVLPWIEKCTQLATKGFDVLFSKHKYDSMQYNSLDRGYAVCYGHHFATTICANLKVYICCHMRGVEKYCLGDLKKNSLKEIWESAQRKKAYRNIDFKDCPPLCRCNTFNQVLWNIAQDVSHKNFL
;
A
#
# COMPACT_ATOMS: atom_id res chain seq x y z
N MET A 1 -21.53 14.75 -18.25
CA MET A 1 -22.14 13.70 -17.37
C MET A 1 -21.50 13.82 -15.99
N LYS A 2 -22.27 14.01 -14.92
CA LYS A 2 -21.73 13.93 -13.55
C LYS A 2 -21.29 12.50 -13.30
N LYS A 3 -20.03 12.27 -12.85
CA LYS A 3 -19.58 10.95 -12.42
C LYS A 3 -20.52 10.44 -11.33
N LYS A 4 -20.94 9.19 -11.44
CA LYS A 4 -21.84 8.56 -10.47
C LYS A 4 -21.14 8.11 -9.18
N TYR A 5 -19.79 8.06 -9.19
CA TYR A 5 -18.95 7.60 -8.07
C TYR A 5 -17.59 8.33 -8.07
N LEU A 6 -17.00 8.47 -6.90
CA LEU A 6 -15.64 8.99 -6.74
C LEU A 6 -14.64 7.88 -7.06
N VAL A 7 -13.70 8.17 -7.97
CA VAL A 7 -12.50 7.35 -8.18
C VAL A 7 -11.34 7.94 -7.40
N GLU A 8 -10.35 7.13 -7.06
CA GLU A 8 -9.16 7.59 -6.31
C GLU A 8 -8.49 8.82 -6.94
N SER A 9 -8.50 8.93 -8.27
CA SER A 9 -7.97 10.09 -8.99
C SER A 9 -8.72 11.38 -8.74
N ASP A 10 -9.97 11.32 -8.30
CA ASP A 10 -10.78 12.50 -7.99
C ASP A 10 -10.47 13.06 -6.60
N VAL A 11 -9.86 12.24 -5.73
CA VAL A 11 -9.43 12.61 -4.39
C VAL A 11 -7.91 12.81 -4.42
N LYS A 12 -7.47 14.06 -4.40
CA LYS A 12 -6.06 14.48 -4.61
C LYS A 12 -5.06 13.68 -3.77
N GLN A 13 -5.41 13.33 -2.53
CA GLN A 13 -4.54 12.58 -1.63
C GLN A 13 -4.31 11.11 -2.06
N PHE A 14 -5.11 10.57 -2.98
CA PHE A 14 -4.97 9.21 -3.53
C PHE A 14 -4.59 9.20 -5.02
N SER A 15 -4.48 10.37 -5.66
CA SER A 15 -4.11 10.48 -7.08
C SER A 15 -2.70 9.97 -7.35
N ALA A 16 -2.53 9.28 -8.46
CA ALA A 16 -1.23 8.87 -8.98
C ALA A 16 -0.40 10.04 -9.54
N ASP A 17 -1.04 11.17 -9.84
CA ASP A 17 -0.38 12.39 -10.32
C ASP A 17 0.53 13.03 -9.26
N LYS A 18 0.55 12.47 -8.05
CA LYS A 18 1.48 12.90 -6.99
C LYS A 18 2.95 12.81 -7.40
N ILE A 19 3.30 12.00 -8.40
CA ILE A 19 4.67 11.99 -8.96
C ILE A 19 5.07 13.39 -9.46
N LEU A 20 4.12 14.18 -9.94
CA LEU A 20 4.32 15.57 -10.40
C LEU A 20 4.63 16.55 -9.25
N LYS A 21 4.46 16.13 -7.99
CA LYS A 21 4.90 16.91 -6.81
C LYS A 21 6.39 16.67 -6.47
N HIS A 22 7.05 15.82 -7.24
CA HIS A 22 8.44 15.40 -7.02
C HIS A 22 9.28 15.62 -8.28
N LEU A 23 9.12 16.80 -8.92
CA LEU A 23 9.80 17.15 -10.18
C LEU A 23 11.33 17.13 -10.05
N ASP A 24 11.87 17.44 -8.88
CA ASP A 24 13.29 17.31 -8.56
C ASP A 24 13.80 15.87 -8.73
N LYS A 25 13.03 14.90 -8.24
CA LYS A 25 13.35 13.46 -8.39
C LYS A 25 13.19 12.97 -9.83
N VAL A 26 12.19 13.50 -10.53
CA VAL A 26 11.99 13.20 -11.96
C VAL A 26 13.15 13.78 -12.79
N ALA A 27 13.54 15.03 -12.55
CA ALA A 27 14.68 15.66 -13.23
C ALA A 27 16.02 14.97 -12.93
N GLU A 28 16.25 14.56 -11.67
CA GLU A 28 17.40 13.75 -11.28
C GLU A 28 17.44 12.45 -12.09
N TRP A 29 16.34 11.71 -12.13
CA TRP A 29 16.23 10.47 -12.88
C TRP A 29 16.47 10.68 -14.40
N GLN A 30 15.88 11.69 -15.00
CA GLN A 30 16.09 12.00 -16.43
C GLN A 30 17.58 12.28 -16.74
N ARG A 31 18.24 13.04 -15.88
CA ARG A 31 19.64 13.45 -16.08
C ARG A 31 20.64 12.32 -15.83
N THR A 32 20.38 11.44 -14.85
CA THR A 32 21.34 10.45 -14.37
C THR A 32 20.96 9.00 -14.69
N GLY A 33 19.74 8.78 -15.17
CA GLY A 33 19.16 7.44 -15.37
C GLY A 33 18.73 6.76 -14.06
N SER A 34 18.82 7.45 -12.91
CA SER A 34 18.44 6.89 -11.60
C SER A 34 18.07 8.00 -10.61
N THR A 35 17.26 7.66 -9.62
CA THR A 35 17.03 8.46 -8.42
C THR A 35 16.77 7.52 -7.23
N PHE A 36 16.86 8.04 -6.01
CA PHE A 36 16.46 7.26 -4.83
C PHE A 36 14.94 7.36 -4.60
N PRO A 37 14.27 6.28 -4.16
CA PRO A 37 12.82 6.23 -4.02
C PRO A 37 12.23 7.33 -3.13
N ILE A 38 11.09 7.82 -3.56
CA ILE A 38 10.27 8.77 -2.80
C ILE A 38 9.61 8.04 -1.63
N THR A 39 9.03 6.87 -1.92
CA THR A 39 8.29 6.05 -0.95
C THR A 39 8.90 4.66 -0.82
N ILE A 40 9.14 4.24 0.40
CA ILE A 40 9.62 2.90 0.72
C ILE A 40 8.56 2.16 1.55
N GLU A 41 8.21 0.95 1.17
CA GLU A 41 7.51 0.03 2.06
C GLU A 41 8.54 -0.64 2.96
N PHE A 42 8.33 -0.60 4.26
CA PHE A 42 9.21 -1.23 5.23
C PHE A 42 8.43 -2.22 6.08
N ASP A 43 8.75 -3.49 5.91
CA ASP A 43 8.17 -4.59 6.65
C ASP A 43 8.99 -4.81 7.92
N LEU A 44 8.45 -4.48 9.09
CA LEU A 44 9.15 -4.67 10.36
C LEU A 44 9.10 -6.10 10.88
N THR A 45 8.17 -6.92 10.36
CA THR A 45 8.04 -8.31 10.78
C THR A 45 7.29 -9.16 9.74
N ASN A 46 7.61 -10.43 9.69
CA ASN A 46 6.85 -11.45 8.96
C ASN A 46 5.86 -12.19 9.88
N VAL A 47 5.91 -11.93 11.20
CA VAL A 47 4.94 -12.47 12.14
C VAL A 47 3.59 -11.81 11.93
N CYS A 48 2.54 -12.61 11.85
CA CYS A 48 1.17 -12.14 11.70
C CYS A 48 0.22 -12.92 12.63
N ASN A 49 -0.72 -12.21 13.21
CA ASN A 49 -1.77 -12.78 14.07
C ASN A 49 -3.05 -13.16 13.31
N ASN A 50 -3.10 -12.95 11.98
CA ASN A 50 -4.16 -13.42 11.08
C ASN A 50 -3.66 -14.56 10.18
N LYS A 51 -4.60 -15.31 9.59
CA LYS A 51 -4.34 -16.44 8.68
C LYS A 51 -5.05 -16.24 7.34
N CYS A 52 -4.98 -15.02 6.78
CA CYS A 52 -5.68 -14.66 5.56
C CYS A 52 -5.31 -15.62 4.42
N PRO A 53 -6.26 -16.35 3.83
CA PRO A 53 -5.99 -17.29 2.74
C PRO A 53 -5.35 -16.61 1.52
N GLN A 54 -5.58 -15.33 1.39
CA GLN A 54 -5.29 -14.50 0.22
C GLN A 54 -4.13 -13.53 0.46
N CYS A 55 -3.33 -13.76 1.53
CA CYS A 55 -2.28 -12.83 1.91
C CYS A 55 -1.11 -12.86 0.92
N PHE A 56 -0.71 -11.68 0.41
CA PHE A 56 0.51 -11.51 -0.37
C PHE A 56 1.79 -11.52 0.46
N GLY A 57 1.68 -11.43 1.78
CA GLY A 57 2.81 -11.39 2.70
C GLY A 57 3.55 -12.71 2.82
N PHE A 58 4.65 -12.68 3.58
CA PHE A 58 5.46 -13.87 3.91
C PHE A 58 4.87 -14.73 5.03
N TYR A 59 3.61 -14.50 5.36
CA TYR A 59 2.92 -15.26 6.39
C TYR A 59 3.22 -16.76 6.28
N GLY A 60 3.71 -17.36 7.36
CA GLY A 60 4.03 -18.80 7.44
C GLY A 60 5.34 -19.22 6.75
N LYS A 61 6.12 -18.32 6.13
CA LYS A 61 7.39 -18.65 5.48
C LYS A 61 8.61 -18.46 6.39
N ASP A 62 8.63 -17.40 7.18
CA ASP A 62 9.62 -17.17 8.23
C ASP A 62 9.04 -16.29 9.34
N SER A 63 9.74 -16.19 10.48
CA SER A 63 9.37 -15.35 11.62
C SER A 63 10.29 -14.16 11.80
N SER A 64 10.92 -13.69 10.73
CA SER A 64 11.84 -12.54 10.78
C SER A 64 11.13 -11.32 11.36
N ALA A 65 11.85 -10.66 12.26
CA ALA A 65 11.45 -9.37 12.82
C ALA A 65 12.69 -8.48 12.95
N VAL A 66 12.54 -7.22 12.56
CA VAL A 66 13.61 -6.24 12.65
C VAL A 66 13.68 -5.73 14.08
N ASP A 67 14.88 -5.72 14.66
CA ASP A 67 15.13 -5.10 15.95
C ASP A 67 15.13 -3.56 15.83
N LEU A 68 15.09 -2.89 16.99
CA LEU A 68 14.96 -1.44 17.06
C LEU A 68 16.11 -0.69 16.40
N GLU A 69 17.35 -1.12 16.67
CA GLU A 69 18.54 -0.42 16.18
C GLU A 69 18.69 -0.59 14.68
N SER A 70 18.46 -1.79 14.17
CA SER A 70 18.41 -2.06 12.74
C SER A 70 17.31 -1.25 12.05
N ALA A 71 16.12 -1.16 12.64
CA ALA A 71 15.01 -0.38 12.09
C ALA A 71 15.34 1.11 12.05
N LYS A 72 15.89 1.69 13.13
CA LYS A 72 16.33 3.09 13.17
C LYS A 72 17.44 3.37 12.16
N SER A 73 18.40 2.46 12.03
CA SER A 73 19.47 2.57 11.02
C SER A 73 18.90 2.63 9.61
N VAL A 74 17.94 1.75 9.27
CA VAL A 74 17.27 1.76 7.97
C VAL A 74 16.53 3.07 7.73
N VAL A 75 15.74 3.53 8.71
CA VAL A 75 14.98 4.79 8.63
C VAL A 75 15.93 5.98 8.38
N LYS A 76 17.06 6.02 9.10
CA LYS A 76 18.06 7.07 8.91
C LYS A 76 18.67 7.03 7.51
N GLN A 77 19.06 5.86 7.02
CA GLN A 77 19.62 5.71 5.68
C GLN A 77 18.60 6.14 4.60
N VAL A 78 17.32 5.80 4.75
CA VAL A 78 16.25 6.26 3.85
C VAL A 78 16.20 7.79 3.82
N LYS A 79 16.24 8.44 4.99
CA LYS A 79 16.23 9.91 5.09
C LYS A 79 17.46 10.54 4.44
N ASP A 80 18.64 10.02 4.76
CA ASP A 80 19.92 10.56 4.27
C ASP A 80 20.04 10.46 2.73
N MET A 81 19.42 9.44 2.13
CA MET A 81 19.36 9.28 0.67
C MET A 81 18.24 10.06 -0.01
N GLY A 82 17.47 10.86 0.74
CA GLY A 82 16.40 11.71 0.20
C GLY A 82 15.07 10.99 -0.04
N GLY A 83 14.83 9.87 0.65
CA GLY A 83 13.49 9.29 0.78
C GLY A 83 12.56 10.26 1.51
N ARG A 84 11.27 10.25 1.18
CA ARG A 84 10.30 11.21 1.71
C ARG A 84 9.19 10.56 2.54
N ALA A 85 8.89 9.29 2.28
CA ALA A 85 7.82 8.59 2.96
C ALA A 85 8.16 7.12 3.25
N LEU A 86 7.70 6.65 4.40
CA LEU A 86 7.71 5.25 4.79
C LEU A 86 6.29 4.73 4.97
N THR A 87 6.01 3.57 4.37
CA THR A 87 4.77 2.84 4.64
C THR A 87 5.12 1.58 5.42
N PHE A 88 4.72 1.52 6.68
CA PHE A 88 4.80 0.31 7.48
C PHE A 88 3.61 -0.58 7.14
N THR A 89 3.93 -1.67 6.50
CA THR A 89 2.96 -2.68 6.07
C THR A 89 3.63 -4.04 6.24
N GLY A 90 3.34 -5.03 5.42
CA GLY A 90 4.15 -6.08 5.75
C GLY A 90 4.22 -7.35 4.97
N GLY A 91 5.26 -8.12 5.27
CA GLY A 91 5.27 -9.55 5.22
C GLY A 91 4.29 -10.14 6.23
N GLY A 92 4.24 -9.58 7.45
CA GLY A 92 3.30 -9.88 8.52
C GLY A 92 2.45 -8.69 8.94
N GLU A 93 1.97 -8.70 10.18
CA GLU A 93 1.23 -7.58 10.78
C GLU A 93 2.20 -6.63 11.49
N PRO A 94 2.30 -5.36 11.09
CA PRO A 94 3.25 -4.43 11.69
C PRO A 94 3.12 -4.29 13.21
N THR A 95 1.89 -4.34 13.75
CA THR A 95 1.63 -4.24 15.19
C THR A 95 2.11 -5.46 15.99
N CYS A 96 2.50 -6.55 15.33
CA CYS A 96 3.19 -7.67 15.98
C CYS A 96 4.66 -7.34 16.31
N ASN A 97 5.25 -6.28 15.72
CA ASN A 97 6.57 -5.82 16.12
C ASN A 97 6.43 -4.83 17.29
N LYS A 98 6.99 -5.17 18.45
CA LYS A 98 6.89 -4.36 19.68
C LYS A 98 7.53 -2.97 19.54
N HIS A 99 8.41 -2.77 18.58
CA HIS A 99 9.13 -1.52 18.34
C HIS A 99 8.43 -0.59 17.33
N LEU A 100 7.31 -1.03 16.74
CA LEU A 100 6.62 -0.27 15.68
C LEU A 100 6.39 1.20 16.08
N ALA A 101 5.84 1.46 17.27
CA ALA A 101 5.51 2.83 17.70
C ALA A 101 6.76 3.72 17.79
N GLU A 102 7.86 3.18 18.31
CA GLU A 102 9.11 3.92 18.47
C GLU A 102 9.78 4.19 17.09
N VAL A 103 9.78 3.19 16.21
CA VAL A 103 10.34 3.34 14.85
C VAL A 103 9.54 4.36 14.04
N LEU A 104 8.21 4.33 14.16
CA LEU A 104 7.28 5.24 13.52
C LEU A 104 7.53 6.69 13.99
N HIS A 105 7.60 6.88 15.29
CA HIS A 105 7.92 8.18 15.90
C HIS A 105 9.29 8.69 15.45
N TYR A 106 10.31 7.82 15.46
CA TYR A 106 11.65 8.18 14.98
C TYR A 106 11.64 8.63 13.52
N ALA A 107 10.93 7.90 12.63
CA ALA A 107 10.80 8.31 11.23
C ALA A 107 10.16 9.71 11.10
N LYS A 108 9.11 9.98 11.90
CA LYS A 108 8.45 11.29 11.93
C LYS A 108 9.38 12.40 12.42
N THR A 109 10.20 12.16 13.46
CA THR A 109 11.16 13.17 13.97
C THR A 109 12.23 13.52 12.95
N LEU A 110 12.58 12.60 12.04
CA LEU A 110 13.47 12.88 10.93
C LEU A 110 12.78 13.60 9.75
N GLY A 111 11.49 13.93 9.88
CA GLY A 111 10.71 14.63 8.86
C GLY A 111 10.32 13.74 7.67
N LEU A 112 10.16 12.43 7.87
CA LEU A 112 9.54 11.55 6.90
C LEU A 112 8.02 11.54 7.09
N ASP A 113 7.29 11.46 5.99
CA ASP A 113 5.89 11.10 6.04
C ASP A 113 5.75 9.60 6.36
N VAL A 114 4.83 9.29 7.26
CA VAL A 114 4.69 7.93 7.77
C VAL A 114 3.28 7.44 7.57
N ALA A 115 3.15 6.18 7.15
CA ALA A 115 1.86 5.53 6.98
C ALA A 115 1.86 4.12 7.56
N LEU A 116 0.69 3.69 8.04
CA LEU A 116 0.50 2.36 8.61
C LEU A 116 -0.66 1.64 7.91
N ILE A 117 -0.41 0.39 7.50
CA ILE A 117 -1.45 -0.55 7.08
C ILE A 117 -1.44 -1.70 8.09
N THR A 118 -2.59 -1.94 8.73
CA THR A 118 -2.73 -2.93 9.80
C THR A 118 -4.02 -3.71 9.67
N ASN A 119 -4.06 -4.92 10.23
CA ASN A 119 -5.32 -5.67 10.36
C ASN A 119 -6.20 -5.16 11.52
N GLY A 120 -5.71 -4.23 12.34
CA GLY A 120 -6.46 -3.58 13.41
C GLY A 120 -6.78 -4.45 14.63
N LEU A 121 -6.25 -5.68 14.71
CA LEU A 121 -6.60 -6.62 15.79
C LEU A 121 -5.88 -6.32 17.11
N LEU A 122 -4.61 -5.91 17.04
CA LEU A 122 -3.83 -5.54 18.21
C LEU A 122 -4.00 -4.05 18.48
N TYR A 123 -4.70 -3.74 19.57
CA TYR A 123 -4.89 -2.38 20.04
C TYR A 123 -4.19 -2.20 21.37
N ASN A 124 -3.35 -1.17 21.41
CA ASN A 124 -2.75 -0.61 22.62
C ASN A 124 -2.95 0.91 22.55
N GLU A 125 -3.54 1.50 23.58
CA GLU A 125 -3.92 2.92 23.56
C GLU A 125 -2.70 3.84 23.39
N ALA A 126 -1.60 3.56 24.08
CA ALA A 126 -0.38 4.33 23.94
C ALA A 126 0.18 4.28 22.50
N GLY A 127 0.22 3.06 21.91
CA GLY A 127 0.60 2.87 20.52
C GLY A 127 -0.36 3.57 19.56
N ALA A 128 -1.65 3.47 19.78
CA ALA A 128 -2.67 4.14 18.97
C ALA A 128 -2.52 5.66 18.97
N ARG A 129 -2.23 6.26 20.12
CA ARG A 129 -1.94 7.70 20.23
C ARG A 129 -0.71 8.09 19.42
N THR A 130 0.37 7.30 19.50
CA THR A 130 1.58 7.52 18.70
C THR A 130 1.27 7.40 17.22
N PHE A 131 0.57 6.34 16.79
CA PHE A 131 0.22 6.13 15.39
C PHE A 131 -0.62 7.28 14.83
N LEU A 132 -1.65 7.72 15.55
CA LEU A 132 -2.54 8.79 15.10
C LEU A 132 -1.89 10.18 15.15
N LYS A 133 -0.88 10.39 16.00
CA LYS A 133 -0.10 11.63 16.08
C LYS A 133 0.93 11.73 14.97
N ASP A 134 1.61 10.63 14.65
CA ASP A 134 2.80 10.64 13.81
C ASP A 134 2.52 10.20 12.37
N CYS A 135 1.49 9.37 12.13
CA CYS A 135 1.13 8.96 10.78
C CYS A 135 0.40 10.05 10.00
N THR A 136 0.74 10.19 8.74
CA THR A 136 -0.03 10.94 7.76
C THR A 136 -1.37 10.24 7.47
N TRP A 137 -1.33 8.90 7.37
CA TRP A 137 -2.55 8.11 7.24
C TRP A 137 -2.38 6.70 7.83
N ILE A 138 -3.50 6.15 8.25
CA ILE A 138 -3.63 4.76 8.71
C ILE A 138 -4.75 4.09 7.94
N ARG A 139 -4.54 2.85 7.50
CA ARG A 139 -5.60 2.05 6.89
C ARG A 139 -5.73 0.71 7.60
N VAL A 140 -6.93 0.42 8.09
CA VAL A 140 -7.27 -0.88 8.64
C VAL A 140 -7.80 -1.78 7.54
N SER A 141 -7.21 -2.95 7.34
CA SER A 141 -7.68 -3.98 6.42
C SER A 141 -8.78 -4.78 7.10
N LEU A 142 -10.04 -4.35 6.96
CA LEU A 142 -11.20 -5.00 7.55
C LEU A 142 -11.81 -6.04 6.61
N ASP A 143 -11.90 -5.70 5.33
CA ASP A 143 -12.31 -6.57 4.22
C ASP A 143 -13.66 -7.31 4.44
N ALA A 144 -14.51 -6.78 5.33
CA ALA A 144 -15.79 -7.38 5.71
C ALA A 144 -16.75 -6.38 6.36
N GLY A 145 -18.03 -6.53 6.07
CA GLY A 145 -19.15 -5.87 6.76
C GLY A 145 -19.91 -6.82 7.72
N SER A 146 -19.47 -8.10 7.80
CA SER A 146 -20.10 -9.12 8.63
C SER A 146 -19.06 -10.12 9.16
N PRO A 147 -19.36 -10.80 10.31
CA PRO A 147 -18.48 -11.83 10.88
C PRO A 147 -18.21 -12.99 9.91
N GLU A 148 -19.20 -13.36 9.07
CA GLU A 148 -19.09 -14.43 8.09
C GLU A 148 -18.07 -14.12 7.01
N VAL A 149 -18.15 -12.92 6.44
CA VAL A 149 -17.22 -12.46 5.41
C VAL A 149 -15.83 -12.25 6.02
N PHE A 150 -15.74 -11.71 7.24
CA PHE A 150 -14.48 -11.57 7.96
C PHE A 150 -13.75 -12.90 8.16
N LYS A 151 -14.47 -13.95 8.60
CA LYS A 151 -13.89 -15.29 8.72
C LYS A 151 -13.33 -15.79 7.39
N ARG A 152 -14.05 -15.55 6.27
CA ARG A 152 -13.59 -15.94 4.93
C ARG A 152 -12.36 -15.14 4.49
N ALA A 153 -12.37 -13.82 4.72
CA ALA A 153 -11.29 -12.92 4.30
C ALA A 153 -10.01 -13.09 5.11
N HIS A 154 -10.12 -13.32 6.42
CA HIS A 154 -8.97 -13.30 7.34
C HIS A 154 -8.59 -14.66 7.92
N GLY A 155 -9.38 -15.73 7.66
CA GLY A 155 -9.13 -17.06 8.23
C GLY A 155 -9.22 -17.10 9.76
N MET A 156 -9.97 -16.14 10.35
CA MET A 156 -10.08 -15.94 11.81
C MET A 156 -11.50 -16.27 12.29
N ASP A 157 -11.65 -16.52 13.59
CA ASP A 157 -12.97 -16.71 14.19
C ASP A 157 -13.86 -15.46 14.01
N LYS A 158 -15.17 -15.69 13.89
CA LYS A 158 -16.15 -14.60 13.72
C LYS A 158 -16.15 -13.59 14.88
N ALA A 159 -15.83 -14.02 16.10
CA ALA A 159 -15.75 -13.14 17.27
C ALA A 159 -14.64 -12.06 17.10
N ILE A 160 -13.61 -12.35 16.32
CA ILE A 160 -12.51 -11.42 16.04
C ILE A 160 -12.98 -10.22 15.23
N PHE A 161 -14.02 -10.37 14.39
CA PHE A 161 -14.64 -9.24 13.69
C PHE A 161 -15.08 -8.15 14.65
N HIS A 162 -15.85 -8.50 15.68
CA HIS A 162 -16.36 -7.53 16.66
C HIS A 162 -15.21 -6.85 17.43
N LYS A 163 -14.16 -7.60 17.76
CA LYS A 163 -12.96 -7.04 18.40
C LYS A 163 -12.26 -6.03 17.49
N THR A 164 -12.12 -6.35 16.21
CA THR A 164 -11.51 -5.45 15.22
C THR A 164 -12.35 -4.17 15.05
N VAL A 165 -13.67 -4.30 14.92
CA VAL A 165 -14.59 -3.16 14.84
C VAL A 165 -14.49 -2.28 16.08
N GLU A 166 -14.43 -2.87 17.27
CA GLU A 166 -14.28 -2.13 18.53
C GLU A 166 -12.92 -1.39 18.59
N ASN A 167 -11.86 -2.00 18.08
CA ASN A 167 -10.55 -1.35 17.98
C ASN A 167 -10.58 -0.15 17.02
N ILE A 168 -11.28 -0.27 15.88
CA ILE A 168 -11.49 0.87 14.96
C ILE A 168 -12.24 1.99 15.68
N ARG A 169 -13.29 1.69 16.46
CA ARG A 169 -14.04 2.66 17.26
C ARG A 169 -13.13 3.39 18.25
N LYS A 170 -12.23 2.65 18.92
CA LYS A 170 -11.22 3.24 19.83
C LYS A 170 -10.24 4.13 19.10
N LEU A 171 -9.76 3.73 17.91
CA LEU A 171 -8.88 4.57 17.07
C LEU A 171 -9.58 5.88 16.69
N VAL A 172 -10.84 5.83 16.25
CA VAL A 172 -11.63 7.04 15.94
C VAL A 172 -11.80 7.94 17.15
N LYS A 173 -12.08 7.36 18.34
CA LYS A 173 -12.17 8.13 19.59
C LYS A 173 -10.86 8.87 19.89
N VAL A 174 -9.74 8.16 19.86
CA VAL A 174 -8.42 8.75 20.12
C VAL A 174 -8.08 9.82 19.07
N LYS A 175 -8.40 9.59 17.79
CA LYS A 175 -8.21 10.60 16.74
C LYS A 175 -8.97 11.90 17.05
N LYS A 176 -10.24 11.79 17.46
CA LYS A 176 -11.06 12.95 17.83
C LYS A 176 -10.48 13.71 19.04
N GLU A 177 -9.98 12.98 20.05
CA GLU A 177 -9.33 13.59 21.23
C GLU A 177 -8.07 14.36 20.84
N LEU A 178 -7.24 13.80 19.95
CA LEU A 178 -5.98 14.41 19.50
C LEU A 178 -6.20 15.60 18.57
N ARG A 179 -7.37 15.73 17.93
CA ARG A 179 -7.65 16.74 16.89
C ARG A 179 -6.58 16.76 15.80
N GLY A 180 -6.00 15.58 15.53
CA GLY A 180 -4.88 15.44 14.59
C GLY A 180 -5.35 15.28 13.14
N ASP A 181 -4.42 15.53 12.21
CA ASP A 181 -4.65 15.49 10.75
C ASP A 181 -4.49 14.08 10.14
N CYS A 182 -4.20 13.05 10.95
CA CYS A 182 -4.05 11.69 10.45
C CYS A 182 -5.32 11.22 9.77
N THR A 183 -5.22 10.82 8.51
CA THR A 183 -6.34 10.22 7.77
C THR A 183 -6.51 8.75 8.15
N LEU A 184 -7.62 8.39 8.76
CA LEU A 184 -7.94 7.03 9.21
C LEU A 184 -8.99 6.40 8.28
N GLY A 185 -8.63 5.35 7.57
CA GLY A 185 -9.54 4.67 6.65
C GLY A 185 -9.59 3.17 6.82
N VAL A 186 -10.54 2.58 6.11
CA VAL A 186 -10.74 1.12 6.03
C VAL A 186 -10.53 0.66 4.60
N GLY A 187 -9.82 -0.45 4.43
CA GLY A 187 -9.68 -1.15 3.15
C GLY A 187 -10.67 -2.28 3.04
N TYR A 188 -11.20 -2.49 1.84
CA TYR A 188 -12.05 -3.62 1.48
C TYR A 188 -11.60 -4.23 0.16
N LEU A 189 -11.19 -5.48 0.19
CA LEU A 189 -10.86 -6.26 -1.01
C LEU A 189 -12.15 -6.88 -1.54
N THR A 190 -12.55 -6.48 -2.74
CA THR A 190 -13.78 -6.96 -3.35
C THR A 190 -13.56 -8.27 -4.08
N ASP A 191 -14.55 -9.13 -3.99
CA ASP A 191 -14.67 -10.38 -4.73
C ASP A 191 -16.10 -10.49 -5.26
N THR A 192 -16.32 -11.32 -6.28
CA THR A 192 -17.67 -11.58 -6.80
C THR A 192 -18.57 -12.17 -5.72
N GLY A 193 -19.80 -11.69 -5.64
CA GLY A 193 -20.80 -12.15 -4.66
C GLY A 193 -20.75 -11.43 -3.29
N LEU A 194 -19.84 -10.48 -3.08
CA LEU A 194 -19.75 -9.73 -1.81
C LEU A 194 -20.55 -8.41 -1.79
N GLY A 195 -21.30 -8.09 -2.83
CA GLY A 195 -21.98 -6.81 -2.96
C GLY A 195 -22.81 -6.37 -1.74
N PRO A 196 -23.70 -7.21 -1.19
CA PRO A 196 -24.47 -6.84 0.02
C PRO A 196 -23.59 -6.54 1.23
N ASP A 197 -22.45 -7.26 1.39
CA ASP A 197 -21.52 -7.05 2.49
C ASP A 197 -20.68 -5.77 2.31
N MET A 198 -20.40 -5.37 1.06
CA MET A 198 -19.77 -4.08 0.76
C MET A 198 -20.61 -2.91 1.29
N VAL A 199 -21.93 -2.95 1.08
CA VAL A 199 -22.86 -1.93 1.59
C VAL A 199 -22.84 -1.91 3.12
N LYS A 200 -22.97 -3.08 3.77
CA LYS A 200 -22.89 -3.20 5.24
C LYS A 200 -21.58 -2.65 5.80
N CYS A 201 -20.46 -2.95 5.14
CA CYS A 201 -19.15 -2.42 5.56
C CYS A 201 -19.08 -0.89 5.40
N THR A 202 -19.67 -0.34 4.35
CA THR A 202 -19.71 1.11 4.11
C THR A 202 -20.53 1.81 5.19
N GLU A 203 -21.71 1.28 5.51
CA GLU A 203 -22.56 1.79 6.60
C GLU A 203 -21.82 1.74 7.94
N LEU A 204 -21.21 0.59 8.26
CA LEU A 204 -20.42 0.41 9.47
C LEU A 204 -19.28 1.44 9.56
N CYS A 205 -18.52 1.65 8.49
CA CYS A 205 -17.42 2.61 8.44
C CYS A 205 -17.90 4.05 8.64
N ARG A 206 -18.98 4.45 7.98
CA ARG A 206 -19.63 5.75 8.17
C ARG A 206 -20.03 5.96 9.63
N ASP A 207 -20.70 4.99 10.21
CA ASP A 207 -21.25 5.08 11.57
C ASP A 207 -20.14 5.02 12.65
N LEU A 208 -19.03 4.36 12.37
CA LEU A 208 -17.82 4.42 13.20
C LEU A 208 -17.14 5.79 13.14
N GLY A 209 -17.30 6.52 12.02
CA GLY A 209 -16.71 7.84 11.82
C GLY A 209 -15.26 7.80 11.38
N VAL A 210 -14.85 6.80 10.59
CA VAL A 210 -13.59 6.83 9.85
C VAL A 210 -13.68 7.83 8.69
N ASP A 211 -12.54 8.26 8.14
CA ASP A 211 -12.54 9.29 7.09
C ASP A 211 -12.90 8.71 5.72
N TYR A 212 -12.58 7.43 5.46
CA TYR A 212 -12.90 6.80 4.18
C TYR A 212 -12.98 5.27 4.27
N ILE A 213 -13.69 4.70 3.30
CA ILE A 213 -13.56 3.30 2.90
C ILE A 213 -13.01 3.23 1.47
N GLN A 214 -12.08 2.28 1.21
CA GLN A 214 -11.46 2.10 -0.09
C GLN A 214 -11.69 0.69 -0.63
N PHE A 215 -12.39 0.60 -1.77
CA PHE A 215 -12.61 -0.63 -2.49
C PHE A 215 -11.51 -0.90 -3.52
N ARG A 216 -10.96 -2.09 -3.49
CA ARG A 216 -9.95 -2.57 -4.43
C ARG A 216 -10.27 -4.00 -4.83
N PRO A 217 -9.99 -4.41 -6.08
CA PRO A 217 -10.20 -5.79 -6.46
C PRO A 217 -9.24 -6.69 -5.68
N PHE A 218 -9.74 -7.86 -5.35
CA PHE A 218 -8.92 -8.93 -4.80
C PHE A 218 -7.93 -9.42 -5.86
N LEU A 219 -6.70 -9.69 -5.48
CA LEU A 219 -5.66 -10.22 -6.34
C LEU A 219 -5.25 -11.62 -5.85
N LYS A 220 -5.34 -12.64 -6.72
CA LYS A 220 -4.77 -13.95 -6.45
C LYS A 220 -3.24 -13.91 -6.46
N ARG A 221 -2.62 -14.87 -5.78
CA ARG A 221 -1.18 -15.04 -5.79
C ARG A 221 -0.70 -15.46 -7.19
N PHE A 222 0.55 -15.17 -7.45
CA PHE A 222 1.28 -15.65 -8.62
C PHE A 222 1.16 -17.18 -8.76
N GLY A 223 0.73 -17.67 -9.94
CA GLY A 223 0.61 -19.10 -10.24
C GLY A 223 -0.71 -19.77 -9.84
N GLU A 224 -1.66 -19.06 -9.24
CA GLU A 224 -3.03 -19.53 -9.08
C GLU A 224 -3.85 -19.17 -10.32
N GLU A 225 -4.82 -20.03 -10.71
CA GLU A 225 -5.68 -19.79 -11.88
C GLU A 225 -6.26 -18.37 -11.88
N GLU A 226 -6.20 -17.71 -13.03
CA GLU A 226 -6.72 -16.35 -13.20
C GLU A 226 -8.22 -16.33 -12.87
N LEU A 227 -8.57 -15.60 -11.80
CA LEU A 227 -9.96 -15.19 -11.61
C LEU A 227 -10.32 -14.19 -12.70
N LYS A 228 -11.23 -14.55 -13.59
CA LYS A 228 -11.95 -13.55 -14.37
C LYS A 228 -12.73 -12.70 -13.36
N TYR A 229 -12.25 -11.50 -13.12
CA TYR A 229 -12.91 -10.56 -12.23
C TYR A 229 -14.08 -9.94 -12.99
N ASP A 230 -15.29 -10.30 -12.61
CA ASP A 230 -16.50 -9.74 -13.20
C ASP A 230 -16.80 -8.39 -12.54
N PHE A 231 -16.22 -7.35 -13.12
CA PHE A 231 -16.39 -5.98 -12.65
C PHE A 231 -17.83 -5.49 -12.83
N GLU A 232 -18.53 -5.89 -13.86
CA GLU A 232 -19.91 -5.49 -14.13
C GLU A 232 -20.85 -5.90 -12.97
N ASN A 233 -20.58 -7.03 -12.34
CA ASN A 233 -21.31 -7.48 -11.14
C ASN A 233 -20.95 -6.71 -9.87
N VAL A 234 -19.82 -6.04 -9.81
CA VAL A 234 -19.39 -5.25 -8.65
C VAL A 234 -19.84 -3.78 -8.75
N LEU A 235 -19.87 -3.25 -9.96
CA LEU A 235 -20.15 -1.83 -10.21
C LEU A 235 -21.47 -1.33 -9.60
N PRO A 236 -22.62 -2.03 -9.70
CA PRO A 236 -23.86 -1.57 -9.08
C PRO A 236 -23.77 -1.45 -7.54
N TRP A 237 -22.93 -2.28 -6.92
CA TRP A 237 -22.70 -2.23 -5.47
C TRP A 237 -21.78 -1.06 -5.09
N ILE A 238 -20.77 -0.77 -5.91
CA ILE A 238 -19.94 0.43 -5.74
C ILE A 238 -20.84 1.68 -5.82
N GLU A 239 -21.74 1.75 -6.78
CA GLU A 239 -22.69 2.88 -6.91
C GLU A 239 -23.58 3.04 -5.66
N LYS A 240 -24.07 1.94 -5.09
CA LYS A 240 -24.80 1.96 -3.82
C LYS A 240 -23.95 2.44 -2.65
N CYS A 241 -22.71 1.94 -2.54
CA CYS A 241 -21.78 2.36 -1.50
C CYS A 241 -21.45 3.86 -1.60
N THR A 242 -21.24 4.39 -2.81
CA THR A 242 -20.91 5.82 -2.99
C THR A 242 -22.04 6.76 -2.60
N GLN A 243 -23.30 6.30 -2.65
CA GLN A 243 -24.45 7.07 -2.16
C GLN A 243 -24.44 7.25 -0.63
N LEU A 244 -23.64 6.44 0.10
CA LEU A 244 -23.49 6.53 1.55
C LEU A 244 -22.40 7.52 1.98
N ALA A 245 -21.66 8.11 1.04
CA ALA A 245 -20.67 9.14 1.33
C ALA A 245 -21.33 10.38 1.94
N THR A 246 -20.64 11.01 2.89
CA THR A 246 -21.10 12.22 3.58
C THR A 246 -20.00 13.26 3.67
N LYS A 247 -20.29 14.47 4.14
CA LYS A 247 -19.23 15.42 4.49
C LYS A 247 -18.37 14.84 5.61
N GLY A 248 -17.14 14.44 5.28
CA GLY A 248 -16.17 13.84 6.22
C GLY A 248 -16.09 12.31 6.17
N PHE A 249 -16.80 11.66 5.25
CA PHE A 249 -16.64 10.24 4.97
C PHE A 249 -16.67 9.98 3.47
N ASP A 250 -15.52 9.58 2.91
CA ASP A 250 -15.37 9.30 1.49
C ASP A 250 -15.52 7.81 1.18
N VAL A 251 -16.15 7.49 0.06
CA VAL A 251 -16.18 6.14 -0.50
C VAL A 251 -15.32 6.12 -1.77
N LEU A 252 -14.18 5.46 -1.69
CA LEU A 252 -13.15 5.47 -2.73
C LEU A 252 -13.16 4.18 -3.53
N PHE A 253 -12.90 4.31 -4.81
CA PHE A 253 -12.90 3.22 -5.75
C PHE A 253 -11.69 3.29 -6.68
N SER A 254 -10.86 2.24 -6.66
CA SER A 254 -9.64 2.16 -7.47
C SER A 254 -9.93 1.68 -8.89
N LYS A 255 -10.68 2.46 -9.68
CA LYS A 255 -11.16 2.08 -11.02
C LYS A 255 -10.05 1.47 -11.90
N HIS A 256 -8.88 2.11 -11.97
CA HIS A 256 -7.76 1.62 -12.78
C HIS A 256 -7.30 0.19 -12.43
N LYS A 257 -7.49 -0.24 -11.17
CA LYS A 257 -7.16 -1.60 -10.75
C LYS A 257 -8.20 -2.61 -11.23
N TYR A 258 -9.47 -2.23 -11.22
CA TYR A 258 -10.53 -3.07 -11.75
C TYR A 258 -10.40 -3.22 -13.26
N ASP A 259 -10.12 -2.11 -13.97
CA ASP A 259 -9.87 -2.15 -15.41
C ASP A 259 -8.70 -3.10 -15.74
N SER A 260 -7.61 -3.03 -14.97
CA SER A 260 -6.45 -3.91 -15.17
C SER A 260 -6.76 -5.39 -14.93
N MET A 261 -7.71 -5.71 -14.04
CA MET A 261 -8.14 -7.09 -13.79
C MET A 261 -9.11 -7.62 -14.85
N GLN A 262 -9.99 -6.75 -15.35
CA GLN A 262 -11.00 -7.13 -16.35
C GLN A 262 -10.39 -7.45 -17.70
N TYR A 263 -9.39 -6.66 -18.11
CA TYR A 263 -8.81 -6.79 -19.45
C TYR A 263 -7.58 -7.69 -19.49
N ASN A 264 -7.18 -8.28 -18.35
CA ASN A 264 -5.99 -9.14 -18.21
C ASN A 264 -4.77 -8.58 -18.97
N SER A 265 -4.57 -7.25 -18.87
CA SER A 265 -3.64 -6.57 -19.76
C SER A 265 -2.23 -6.64 -19.21
N LEU A 266 -1.45 -7.58 -19.71
CA LEU A 266 0.00 -7.44 -19.77
C LEU A 266 0.40 -6.22 -20.64
N ASP A 267 -0.50 -5.76 -21.48
CA ASP A 267 -0.38 -4.49 -22.21
C ASP A 267 -0.59 -3.32 -21.23
N ARG A 268 0.50 -2.77 -20.76
CA ARG A 268 0.53 -1.67 -19.80
C ARG A 268 0.62 -0.30 -20.46
N GLY A 269 0.66 -0.25 -21.81
CA GLY A 269 0.92 0.98 -22.55
C GLY A 269 2.34 1.53 -22.36
N TYR A 270 3.27 0.72 -21.82
CA TYR A 270 4.69 1.03 -21.67
C TYR A 270 5.54 -0.23 -21.70
N ALA A 271 6.76 -0.11 -22.25
CA ALA A 271 7.69 -1.24 -22.40
C ALA A 271 8.72 -1.35 -21.26
N VAL A 272 8.86 -0.33 -20.42
CA VAL A 272 9.88 -0.27 -19.35
C VAL A 272 9.24 0.12 -18.02
N CYS A 273 9.62 -0.55 -16.95
CA CYS A 273 9.27 -0.16 -15.60
C CYS A 273 10.25 0.89 -15.09
N TYR A 274 9.85 2.15 -15.02
CA TYR A 274 10.60 3.21 -14.35
C TYR A 274 10.19 3.39 -12.89
N GLY A 275 9.05 2.83 -12.51
CA GLY A 275 8.48 2.96 -11.16
C GLY A 275 9.40 2.49 -10.04
N HIS A 276 10.29 1.52 -10.34
CA HIS A 276 11.27 1.01 -9.38
C HIS A 276 12.33 2.04 -8.95
N HIS A 277 12.49 3.16 -9.67
CA HIS A 277 13.35 4.26 -9.24
C HIS A 277 12.67 5.14 -8.18
N PHE A 278 11.35 5.06 -8.04
CA PHE A 278 10.55 5.96 -7.20
C PHE A 278 9.86 5.25 -6.03
N ALA A 279 9.81 3.91 -6.06
CA ALA A 279 9.27 3.10 -4.98
C ALA A 279 10.06 1.79 -4.86
N THR A 280 10.31 1.34 -3.63
CA THR A 280 11.00 0.07 -3.32
C THR A 280 10.44 -0.54 -2.04
N THR A 281 10.90 -1.73 -1.69
CA THR A 281 10.47 -2.44 -0.47
C THR A 281 11.66 -3.01 0.27
N ILE A 282 11.66 -2.84 1.58
CA ILE A 282 12.61 -3.44 2.52
C ILE A 282 11.82 -4.45 3.36
N CYS A 283 12.20 -5.72 3.28
CA CYS A 283 11.52 -6.79 3.99
C CYS A 283 12.06 -7.00 5.42
N ALA A 284 11.32 -7.73 6.24
CA ALA A 284 11.68 -8.00 7.63
C ALA A 284 13.00 -8.76 7.82
N ASN A 285 13.45 -9.47 6.82
CA ASN A 285 14.78 -10.11 6.79
C ASN A 285 15.91 -9.14 6.35
N LEU A 286 15.60 -7.85 6.19
CA LEU A 286 16.51 -6.78 5.75
C LEU A 286 16.97 -6.91 4.29
N LYS A 287 16.36 -7.77 3.48
CA LYS A 287 16.57 -7.77 2.04
C LYS A 287 15.75 -6.65 1.38
N VAL A 288 16.34 -6.00 0.39
CA VAL A 288 15.73 -4.94 -0.41
C VAL A 288 15.26 -5.51 -1.73
N TYR A 289 14.00 -5.28 -2.10
CA TYR A 289 13.43 -5.76 -3.35
C TYR A 289 12.96 -4.61 -4.22
N ILE A 290 12.95 -4.85 -5.53
CA ILE A 290 12.64 -3.85 -6.56
C ILE A 290 11.25 -3.21 -6.37
N CYS A 291 10.27 -3.94 -5.86
CA CYS A 291 8.94 -3.44 -5.48
C CYS A 291 8.22 -4.41 -4.54
N CYS A 292 7.09 -4.00 -4.01
CA CYS A 292 6.30 -4.76 -3.05
C CYS A 292 5.75 -6.09 -3.59
N HIS A 293 5.54 -6.21 -4.89
CA HIS A 293 5.04 -7.44 -5.50
C HIS A 293 6.14 -8.50 -5.68
N MET A 294 7.40 -8.09 -5.65
CA MET A 294 8.56 -8.96 -5.86
C MET A 294 9.24 -9.39 -4.57
N ARG A 295 8.57 -9.22 -3.42
CA ARG A 295 9.05 -9.73 -2.12
C ARG A 295 9.37 -11.23 -2.21
N GLY A 296 10.58 -11.61 -1.82
CA GLY A 296 11.02 -13.00 -1.82
C GLY A 296 11.37 -13.60 -3.18
N VAL A 297 11.23 -12.86 -4.26
CA VAL A 297 11.67 -13.29 -5.60
C VAL A 297 13.12 -12.93 -5.78
N GLU A 298 14.04 -13.92 -5.68
CA GLU A 298 15.48 -13.69 -5.57
C GLU A 298 16.06 -12.89 -6.76
N LYS A 299 15.59 -13.13 -7.98
CA LYS A 299 16.05 -12.37 -9.17
C LYS A 299 15.77 -10.87 -9.11
N TYR A 300 14.84 -10.44 -8.24
CA TYR A 300 14.49 -9.05 -8.00
C TYR A 300 14.96 -8.52 -6.65
N CYS A 301 15.80 -9.29 -5.95
CA CYS A 301 16.51 -8.84 -4.75
C CYS A 301 17.63 -7.89 -5.14
N LEU A 302 17.60 -6.68 -4.59
CA LEU A 302 18.61 -5.65 -4.87
C LEU A 302 19.82 -5.76 -3.96
N GLY A 303 19.69 -6.37 -2.80
CA GLY A 303 20.77 -6.58 -1.82
C GLY A 303 20.23 -6.85 -0.42
N ASP A 304 21.16 -6.95 0.53
CA ASP A 304 20.94 -7.31 1.92
C ASP A 304 21.57 -6.26 2.85
N LEU A 305 20.74 -5.57 3.62
CA LEU A 305 21.15 -4.51 4.56
C LEU A 305 21.96 -5.04 5.77
N LYS A 306 22.01 -6.36 5.95
CA LYS A 306 22.92 -6.98 6.92
C LYS A 306 24.37 -6.97 6.44
N LYS A 307 24.59 -6.78 5.14
CA LYS A 307 25.91 -6.85 4.48
C LYS A 307 26.36 -5.52 3.92
N ASN A 308 25.42 -4.71 3.44
CA ASN A 308 25.70 -3.48 2.71
C ASN A 308 24.79 -2.35 3.22
N SER A 309 25.25 -1.12 3.13
CA SER A 309 24.40 0.05 3.32
C SER A 309 23.36 0.17 2.21
N LEU A 310 22.29 0.90 2.47
CA LEU A 310 21.24 1.14 1.47
C LEU A 310 21.80 1.89 0.24
N LYS A 311 22.79 2.77 0.43
CA LYS A 311 23.48 3.47 -0.65
C LYS A 311 24.25 2.49 -1.55
N GLU A 312 25.07 1.62 -0.96
CA GLU A 312 25.82 0.60 -1.72
C GLU A 312 24.86 -0.30 -2.51
N ILE A 313 23.76 -0.74 -1.89
CA ILE A 313 22.73 -1.53 -2.58
C ILE A 313 22.16 -0.74 -3.77
N TRP A 314 21.83 0.55 -3.56
CA TRP A 314 21.19 1.37 -4.60
C TRP A 314 22.11 1.64 -5.80
N GLU A 315 23.41 1.74 -5.57
CA GLU A 315 24.43 1.98 -6.60
C GLU A 315 24.98 0.68 -7.22
N SER A 316 24.62 -0.48 -6.68
CA SER A 316 25.21 -1.79 -7.02
C SER A 316 24.93 -2.26 -8.45
N ALA A 317 25.84 -3.10 -8.95
CA ALA A 317 25.65 -3.84 -10.20
C ALA A 317 24.48 -4.84 -10.10
N GLN A 318 24.25 -5.42 -8.90
CA GLN A 318 23.11 -6.31 -8.64
C GLN A 318 21.79 -5.61 -8.89
N ARG A 319 21.58 -4.38 -8.36
CA ARG A 319 20.39 -3.59 -8.63
C ARG A 319 20.25 -3.30 -10.14
N LYS A 320 21.32 -2.90 -10.81
CA LYS A 320 21.31 -2.63 -12.27
C LYS A 320 20.89 -3.88 -13.06
N LYS A 321 21.37 -5.04 -12.67
CA LYS A 321 20.97 -6.33 -13.26
C LYS A 321 19.49 -6.62 -12.99
N ALA A 322 19.02 -6.43 -11.76
CA ALA A 322 17.64 -6.72 -11.37
C ALA A 322 16.63 -5.91 -12.19
N TYR A 323 16.83 -4.59 -12.34
CA TYR A 323 15.85 -3.78 -13.08
C TYR A 323 15.93 -3.94 -14.60
N ARG A 324 17.10 -4.30 -15.17
CA ARG A 324 17.23 -4.63 -16.60
C ARG A 324 16.52 -5.93 -16.97
N ASN A 325 16.36 -6.82 -16.00
CA ASN A 325 15.73 -8.13 -16.17
C ASN A 325 14.25 -8.15 -15.72
N ILE A 326 13.62 -6.98 -15.58
CA ILE A 326 12.18 -6.94 -15.28
C ILE A 326 11.43 -7.53 -16.46
N ASP A 327 10.73 -8.64 -16.20
CA ASP A 327 9.75 -9.22 -17.12
C ASP A 327 8.34 -8.91 -16.62
N PHE A 328 7.53 -8.28 -17.45
CA PHE A 328 6.16 -7.95 -17.07
C PHE A 328 5.26 -9.18 -16.90
N LYS A 329 5.67 -10.35 -17.39
CA LYS A 329 5.01 -11.62 -17.08
C LYS A 329 5.10 -12.00 -15.60
N ASP A 330 6.13 -11.51 -14.90
CA ASP A 330 6.26 -11.70 -13.46
C ASP A 330 5.46 -10.67 -12.65
N CYS A 331 4.99 -9.61 -13.30
CA CYS A 331 4.28 -8.53 -12.62
C CYS A 331 2.79 -8.84 -12.53
N PRO A 332 2.17 -8.67 -11.35
CA PRO A 332 0.72 -8.85 -11.25
C PRO A 332 -0.03 -7.77 -12.06
N PRO A 333 -1.24 -8.07 -12.52
CA PRO A 333 -2.08 -7.08 -13.21
C PRO A 333 -2.26 -5.80 -12.41
N LEU A 334 -2.38 -5.92 -11.09
CA LEU A 334 -2.56 -4.81 -10.15
C LEU A 334 -1.24 -4.15 -9.72
N CYS A 335 -0.42 -3.73 -10.66
CA CYS A 335 0.83 -3.06 -10.32
C CYS A 335 0.57 -1.72 -9.59
N ARG A 336 1.15 -1.58 -8.40
CA ARG A 336 1.09 -0.34 -7.61
C ARG A 336 1.65 0.87 -8.36
N CYS A 337 2.69 0.64 -9.17
CA CYS A 337 3.40 1.69 -9.88
C CYS A 337 2.76 2.04 -11.23
N ASN A 338 1.74 1.30 -11.68
CA ASN A 338 1.24 1.37 -13.06
C ASN A 338 0.94 2.79 -13.52
N THR A 339 0.15 3.53 -12.75
CA THR A 339 -0.32 4.87 -13.14
C THR A 339 0.80 5.90 -13.20
N PHE A 340 1.67 5.97 -12.19
CA PHE A 340 2.78 6.92 -12.26
C PHE A 340 3.90 6.43 -13.19
N ASN A 341 4.04 5.13 -13.44
CA ASN A 341 4.94 4.62 -14.46
C ASN A 341 4.53 5.05 -15.86
N GLN A 342 3.23 5.13 -16.13
CA GLN A 342 2.72 5.68 -17.40
C GLN A 342 3.15 7.14 -17.58
N VAL A 343 3.08 7.95 -16.53
CA VAL A 343 3.57 9.35 -16.56
C VAL A 343 5.07 9.39 -16.86
N LEU A 344 5.86 8.57 -16.15
CA LEU A 344 7.32 8.48 -16.35
C LEU A 344 7.66 7.98 -17.77
N TRP A 345 6.90 7.02 -18.27
CA TRP A 345 7.06 6.54 -19.64
C TRP A 345 6.85 7.65 -20.66
N ASN A 346 5.76 8.42 -20.53
CA ASN A 346 5.47 9.55 -21.41
C ASN A 346 6.58 10.62 -21.34
N ILE A 347 7.11 10.89 -20.15
CA ILE A 347 8.24 11.82 -19.96
C ILE A 347 9.52 11.31 -20.66
N ALA A 348 9.74 9.98 -20.67
CA ALA A 348 10.93 9.38 -21.26
C ALA A 348 10.87 9.29 -22.79
N GLN A 349 9.70 9.42 -23.40
CA GLN A 349 9.57 9.35 -24.86
C GLN A 349 10.04 10.65 -25.50
N ASP A 350 10.81 10.52 -26.57
CA ASP A 350 11.07 11.64 -27.47
C ASP A 350 9.93 11.72 -28.49
N VAL A 351 9.22 12.83 -28.51
CA VAL A 351 8.06 13.04 -29.38
C VAL A 351 8.31 14.20 -30.34
N SER A 352 7.83 14.05 -31.58
CA SER A 352 7.85 15.12 -32.55
C SER A 352 7.07 16.32 -32.01
N HIS A 353 7.54 17.51 -32.34
CA HIS A 353 6.88 18.76 -31.97
C HIS A 353 6.72 19.01 -30.46
N LYS A 354 7.59 18.41 -29.62
CA LYS A 354 7.55 18.50 -28.15
C LYS A 354 7.57 19.94 -27.59
N ASN A 355 7.96 20.92 -28.39
CA ASN A 355 8.00 22.32 -27.98
C ASN A 355 6.69 23.08 -28.28
N PHE A 356 5.70 22.44 -28.89
CA PHE A 356 4.38 23.02 -29.14
C PHE A 356 3.40 22.41 -28.14
N LEU A 357 3.03 23.23 -27.14
CA LEU A 357 2.13 22.82 -26.04
C LEU A 357 0.66 23.04 -26.40
#